data_452b9c1c28093abe8b54daf3d5f3c3b9
#
_entry.id   452b9c1c28093abe8b54daf3d5f3c3b9
#
_cell.length_a   1.000
_cell.length_b   1.000
_cell.length_c   1.000
_cell.angle_alpha   90.00
_cell.angle_beta   90.00
_cell.angle_gamma   90.00
#
_symmetry.space_group_name_H-M   'P 1'
#
loop_
_entity.id
_entity.type
_entity.pdbx_description
1 polymer ?
#
loop_
_entity_poly.entity_id
_entity_poly.type
_entity_poly.pdbx_seq_one_letter_code
_entity_poly.pdbx_strand_id
1 'polypeptide(L)'
;MTAAAAPAIAVRGLVKRFGAQTVVDDLSLTVEQGEIAGFLGPNGSGKTTTIRMICGLLTPDAGSGQVLGLDIRREGRAIKREVGYMTQRFSFYEDLTIEENLNFVAGLYGLRPAARAVAGTLADLGLTARRGQLAGALSGGWKQRLALAACIMHRPRLLLLDEPTAGVDPKARREFWDEIHRLAAEGLTVLVSTHYMDEAERCHRINYIAYGKLVTRGTVAEVVRGAGLTTLVLQGPGTNSAAQALRGLPGVDQVAPYGATLHVIGRDGAALRQSATTVASATGCTLTEADTSLEDVFIQLMGRSQDNMA
;
A
#
# COMPACT_ATOMS: atom_id res chain seq x y z
N MET A 1 16.10 -24.05 -18.46
CA MET A 1 14.95 -23.15 -18.27
C MET A 1 14.30 -23.55 -16.95
N THR A 2 14.61 -22.86 -15.87
CA THR A 2 13.92 -23.06 -14.58
C THR A 2 12.47 -22.64 -14.77
N ALA A 3 11.52 -23.54 -14.52
CA ALA A 3 10.11 -23.20 -14.52
C ALA A 3 9.91 -22.00 -13.57
N ALA A 4 9.30 -20.92 -14.05
CA ALA A 4 8.99 -19.79 -13.19
C ALA A 4 8.15 -20.29 -12.02
N ALA A 5 8.54 -19.94 -10.79
CA ALA A 5 7.79 -20.32 -9.61
C ALA A 5 6.36 -19.76 -9.72
N ALA A 6 5.37 -20.53 -9.28
CA ALA A 6 3.99 -20.06 -9.29
C ALA A 6 3.86 -18.81 -8.39
N PRO A 7 3.07 -17.79 -8.79
CA PRO A 7 2.90 -16.59 -8.00
C PRO A 7 2.30 -16.89 -6.63
N ALA A 8 2.63 -16.08 -5.63
CA ALA A 8 2.09 -16.19 -4.28
C ALA A 8 0.59 -15.83 -4.23
N ILE A 9 0.17 -14.87 -5.05
CA ILE A 9 -1.23 -14.50 -5.23
C ILE A 9 -1.52 -14.50 -6.73
N ALA A 10 -2.55 -15.23 -7.16
CA ALA A 10 -3.06 -15.22 -8.52
C ALA A 10 -4.58 -15.29 -8.50
N VAL A 11 -5.24 -14.14 -8.51
CA VAL A 11 -6.70 -14.02 -8.45
C VAL A 11 -7.24 -13.26 -9.66
N ARG A 12 -8.45 -13.65 -10.11
CA ARG A 12 -9.08 -13.06 -11.30
C ARG A 12 -10.55 -12.81 -11.06
N GLY A 13 -10.99 -11.61 -11.47
CA GLY A 13 -12.41 -11.26 -11.48
C GLY A 13 -13.05 -11.26 -10.11
N LEU A 14 -12.31 -10.94 -9.03
CA LEU A 14 -12.89 -10.95 -7.68
C LEU A 14 -13.96 -9.88 -7.56
N VAL A 15 -15.12 -10.30 -7.04
CA VAL A 15 -16.25 -9.43 -6.72
C VAL A 15 -16.63 -9.62 -5.27
N LYS A 16 -16.89 -8.51 -4.56
CA LYS A 16 -17.46 -8.53 -3.23
C LYS A 16 -18.51 -7.45 -3.05
N ARG A 17 -19.69 -7.88 -2.59
CA ARG A 17 -20.83 -7.02 -2.32
C ARG A 17 -21.22 -7.06 -0.85
N PHE A 18 -21.70 -5.93 -0.35
CA PHE A 18 -22.34 -5.82 0.95
C PHE A 18 -23.70 -5.14 0.76
N GLY A 19 -24.77 -5.92 0.84
CA GLY A 19 -26.10 -5.47 0.44
C GLY A 19 -26.13 -5.08 -1.05
N ALA A 20 -26.55 -3.86 -1.36
CA ALA A 20 -26.60 -3.34 -2.72
C ALA A 20 -25.24 -2.80 -3.21
N GLN A 21 -24.29 -2.55 -2.30
CA GLN A 21 -23.02 -1.93 -2.64
C GLN A 21 -21.98 -2.95 -3.12
N THR A 22 -21.41 -2.76 -4.30
CA THR A 22 -20.26 -3.50 -4.79
C THR A 22 -18.97 -2.79 -4.33
N VAL A 23 -18.25 -3.40 -3.41
CA VAL A 23 -17.03 -2.84 -2.82
C VAL A 23 -15.77 -3.26 -3.59
N VAL A 24 -15.76 -4.47 -4.14
CA VAL A 24 -14.71 -4.97 -5.05
C VAL A 24 -15.42 -5.45 -6.31
N ASP A 25 -14.97 -4.97 -7.48
CA ASP A 25 -15.61 -5.17 -8.76
C ASP A 25 -14.59 -5.59 -9.82
N ASP A 26 -14.66 -6.85 -10.24
CA ASP A 26 -13.81 -7.47 -11.27
C ASP A 26 -12.29 -7.29 -11.02
N LEU A 27 -11.85 -7.42 -9.76
CA LEU A 27 -10.47 -7.23 -9.39
C LEU A 27 -9.60 -8.44 -9.72
N SER A 28 -8.54 -8.24 -10.51
CA SER A 28 -7.53 -9.26 -10.81
C SER A 28 -6.18 -8.81 -10.30
N LEU A 29 -5.51 -9.65 -9.51
CA LEU A 29 -4.24 -9.34 -8.86
C LEU A 29 -3.28 -10.52 -8.97
N THR A 30 -2.01 -10.22 -9.29
CA THR A 30 -0.90 -11.18 -9.26
C THR A 30 0.23 -10.60 -8.43
N VAL A 31 0.77 -11.39 -7.50
CA VAL A 31 1.96 -11.06 -6.70
C VAL A 31 2.92 -12.23 -6.78
N GLU A 32 4.15 -11.95 -7.16
CA GLU A 32 5.18 -12.98 -7.29
C GLU A 32 5.76 -13.36 -5.92
N GLN A 33 6.40 -14.54 -5.84
CA GLN A 33 7.04 -14.96 -4.58
C GLN A 33 8.25 -14.09 -4.26
N GLY A 34 8.42 -13.73 -2.98
CA GLY A 34 9.50 -12.85 -2.51
C GLY A 34 9.34 -11.38 -2.88
N GLU A 35 8.22 -11.01 -3.49
CA GLU A 35 7.91 -9.63 -3.88
C GLU A 35 7.32 -8.84 -2.71
N ILE A 36 7.69 -7.56 -2.60
CA ILE A 36 6.94 -6.56 -1.83
C ILE A 36 6.01 -5.85 -2.81
N ALA A 37 4.73 -6.19 -2.77
CA ALA A 37 3.71 -5.59 -3.61
C ALA A 37 2.93 -4.52 -2.83
N GLY A 38 2.94 -3.28 -3.32
CA GLY A 38 2.11 -2.20 -2.82
C GLY A 38 0.69 -2.31 -3.36
N PHE A 39 -0.30 -2.19 -2.48
CA PHE A 39 -1.71 -2.16 -2.83
C PHE A 39 -2.30 -0.80 -2.45
N LEU A 40 -2.29 0.12 -3.40
CA LEU A 40 -2.52 1.53 -3.19
C LEU A 40 -3.93 1.95 -3.59
N GLY A 41 -4.41 3.02 -2.98
CA GLY A 41 -5.67 3.64 -3.34
C GLY A 41 -6.28 4.46 -2.21
N PRO A 42 -7.28 5.28 -2.50
CA PRO A 42 -7.96 6.09 -1.50
C PRO A 42 -8.71 5.23 -0.47
N ASN A 43 -9.13 5.86 0.63
CA ASN A 43 -9.99 5.21 1.60
C ASN A 43 -11.32 4.81 0.95
N GLY A 44 -11.83 3.63 1.31
CA GLY A 44 -13.06 3.09 0.70
C GLY A 44 -12.88 2.42 -0.67
N SER A 45 -11.68 2.41 -1.26
CA SER A 45 -11.44 1.80 -2.58
C SER A 45 -11.51 0.27 -2.63
N GLY A 46 -11.69 -0.42 -1.49
CA GLY A 46 -11.80 -1.88 -1.43
C GLY A 46 -10.52 -2.62 -0.99
N LYS A 47 -9.42 -1.91 -0.62
CA LYS A 47 -8.14 -2.53 -0.19
C LYS A 47 -8.30 -3.55 0.93
N THR A 48 -8.82 -3.13 2.08
CA THR A 48 -9.06 -4.01 3.24
C THR A 48 -9.96 -5.19 2.90
N THR A 49 -11.02 -4.96 2.11
CA THR A 49 -11.93 -6.03 1.67
C THR A 49 -11.21 -7.06 0.81
N THR A 50 -10.38 -6.61 -0.12
CA THR A 50 -9.56 -7.48 -0.98
C THR A 50 -8.54 -8.28 -0.15
N ILE A 51 -7.82 -7.63 0.76
CA ILE A 51 -6.88 -8.30 1.66
C ILE A 51 -7.59 -9.38 2.49
N ARG A 52 -8.77 -9.09 3.03
CA ARG A 52 -9.57 -10.07 3.79
C ARG A 52 -10.04 -11.25 2.95
N MET A 53 -10.30 -11.06 1.66
CA MET A 53 -10.56 -12.18 0.76
C MET A 53 -9.30 -13.01 0.54
N ILE A 54 -8.16 -12.38 0.25
CA ILE A 54 -6.87 -13.05 0.01
C ILE A 54 -6.42 -13.85 1.24
N CYS A 55 -6.61 -13.35 2.46
CA CYS A 55 -6.25 -14.08 3.68
C CYS A 55 -7.29 -15.14 4.12
N GLY A 56 -8.33 -15.38 3.33
CA GLY A 56 -9.37 -16.38 3.63
C GLY A 56 -10.30 -16.01 4.78
N LEU A 57 -10.38 -14.74 5.19
CA LEU A 57 -11.33 -14.24 6.19
C LEU A 57 -12.69 -13.90 5.58
N LEU A 58 -12.72 -13.61 4.29
CA LEU A 58 -13.92 -13.23 3.56
C LEU A 58 -13.99 -14.02 2.25
N THR A 59 -15.13 -14.65 1.98
CA THR A 59 -15.32 -15.36 0.71
C THR A 59 -15.77 -14.37 -0.37
N PRO A 60 -15.14 -14.35 -1.55
CA PRO A 60 -15.60 -13.55 -2.68
C PRO A 60 -16.96 -14.07 -3.21
N ASP A 61 -17.80 -13.16 -3.68
CA ASP A 61 -19.11 -13.52 -4.26
C ASP A 61 -18.94 -14.05 -5.69
N ALA A 62 -17.96 -13.54 -6.43
CA ALA A 62 -17.56 -14.04 -7.75
C ALA A 62 -16.03 -13.97 -7.94
N GLY A 63 -15.56 -14.51 -9.06
CA GLY A 63 -14.16 -14.64 -9.36
C GLY A 63 -13.56 -15.94 -8.84
N SER A 64 -12.26 -16.12 -9.12
CA SER A 64 -11.50 -17.34 -8.78
C SER A 64 -10.03 -17.00 -8.60
N GLY A 65 -9.27 -17.95 -8.10
CA GLY A 65 -7.82 -17.83 -8.01
C GLY A 65 -7.24 -18.60 -6.84
N GLN A 66 -5.95 -18.41 -6.68
CA GLN A 66 -5.16 -19.11 -5.67
C GLN A 66 -4.31 -18.15 -4.86
N VAL A 67 -4.12 -18.48 -3.60
CA VAL A 67 -3.17 -17.86 -2.69
C VAL A 67 -2.24 -18.97 -2.20
N LEU A 68 -0.96 -18.85 -2.49
CA LEU A 68 0.06 -19.89 -2.22
C LEU A 68 -0.30 -21.28 -2.80
N GLY A 69 -1.01 -21.29 -3.95
CA GLY A 69 -1.51 -22.51 -4.59
C GLY A 69 -2.82 -23.05 -4.03
N LEU A 70 -3.40 -22.42 -2.99
CA LEU A 70 -4.66 -22.80 -2.35
C LEU A 70 -5.83 -22.02 -2.94
N ASP A 71 -6.97 -22.69 -3.17
CA ASP A 71 -8.18 -22.07 -3.74
C ASP A 71 -8.79 -21.04 -2.76
N ILE A 72 -8.93 -19.80 -3.22
CA ILE A 72 -9.41 -18.67 -2.39
C ILE A 72 -10.84 -18.85 -1.87
N ARG A 73 -11.66 -19.64 -2.54
CA ARG A 73 -13.08 -19.85 -2.17
C ARG A 73 -13.29 -21.08 -1.29
N ARG A 74 -12.44 -22.09 -1.44
CA ARG A 74 -12.64 -23.42 -0.82
C ARG A 74 -11.68 -23.68 0.34
N GLU A 75 -10.48 -23.12 0.28
CA GLU A 75 -9.38 -23.49 1.19
C GLU A 75 -9.00 -22.37 2.18
N GLY A 76 -9.95 -21.48 2.52
CA GLY A 76 -9.67 -20.34 3.41
C GLY A 76 -9.09 -20.72 4.79
N ARG A 77 -9.36 -21.93 5.31
CA ARG A 77 -8.71 -22.41 6.54
C ARG A 77 -7.23 -22.72 6.34
N ALA A 78 -6.87 -23.32 5.21
CA ALA A 78 -5.48 -23.61 4.89
C ALA A 78 -4.72 -22.31 4.63
N ILE A 79 -5.29 -21.39 3.85
CA ILE A 79 -4.72 -20.07 3.60
C ILE A 79 -4.38 -19.35 4.91
N LYS A 80 -5.30 -19.30 5.88
CA LYS A 80 -5.07 -18.64 7.19
C LYS A 80 -3.88 -19.18 7.98
N ARG A 81 -3.44 -20.41 7.74
CA ARG A 81 -2.27 -21.00 8.42
C ARG A 81 -0.96 -20.62 7.76
N GLU A 82 -0.99 -20.31 6.46
CA GLU A 82 0.18 -19.96 5.65
C GLU A 82 0.42 -18.46 5.53
N VAL A 83 -0.56 -17.64 6.03
CA VAL A 83 -0.57 -16.19 5.86
C VAL A 83 -0.48 -15.49 7.22
N GLY A 84 0.41 -14.50 7.34
CA GLY A 84 0.38 -13.52 8.41
C GLY A 84 -0.52 -12.34 8.00
N TYR A 85 -1.44 -11.93 8.84
CA TYR A 85 -2.31 -10.78 8.55
C TYR A 85 -2.25 -9.75 9.68
N MET A 86 -1.77 -8.56 9.35
CA MET A 86 -1.74 -7.41 10.24
C MET A 86 -2.87 -6.46 9.89
N THR A 87 -3.77 -6.24 10.82
CA THR A 87 -4.91 -5.34 10.68
C THR A 87 -4.50 -3.88 10.89
N GLN A 88 -5.23 -2.95 10.28
CA GLN A 88 -5.02 -1.51 10.44
C GLN A 88 -5.09 -1.05 11.91
N ARG A 89 -6.04 -1.61 12.67
CA ARG A 89 -6.18 -1.29 14.09
C ARG A 89 -5.38 -2.26 14.94
N PHE A 90 -4.69 -1.73 15.96
CA PHE A 90 -4.07 -2.55 16.99
C PHE A 90 -5.13 -3.39 17.69
N SER A 91 -4.99 -4.72 17.66
CA SER A 91 -6.02 -5.68 18.09
C SER A 91 -5.53 -6.64 19.17
N PHE A 92 -4.46 -6.29 19.88
CA PHE A 92 -3.91 -7.07 20.98
C PHE A 92 -4.48 -6.61 22.33
N TYR A 93 -4.37 -7.47 23.34
CA TYR A 93 -4.85 -7.18 24.68
C TYR A 93 -3.93 -6.15 25.34
N GLU A 94 -4.46 -4.98 25.63
CA GLU A 94 -3.69 -3.85 26.14
C GLU A 94 -3.28 -4.04 27.61
N ASP A 95 -4.00 -4.84 28.36
CA ASP A 95 -3.77 -5.26 29.75
C ASP A 95 -2.80 -6.45 29.88
N LEU A 96 -2.39 -7.06 28.78
CA LEU A 96 -1.36 -8.08 28.73
C LEU A 96 -0.01 -7.48 28.32
N THR A 97 1.06 -8.12 28.79
CA THR A 97 2.43 -7.80 28.35
C THR A 97 2.67 -8.22 26.90
N ILE A 98 3.77 -7.76 26.32
CA ILE A 98 4.24 -8.20 24.98
C ILE A 98 4.35 -9.73 24.95
N GLU A 99 5.02 -10.32 25.97
CA GLU A 99 5.25 -11.77 26.03
C GLU A 99 3.94 -12.56 26.17
N GLU A 100 3.00 -12.10 27.00
CA GLU A 100 1.69 -12.74 27.17
C GLU A 100 0.85 -12.69 25.90
N ASN A 101 0.82 -11.55 25.19
CA ASN A 101 0.18 -11.45 23.89
C ASN A 101 0.78 -12.43 22.87
N LEU A 102 2.11 -12.52 22.80
CA LEU A 102 2.78 -13.46 21.90
C LEU A 102 2.53 -14.93 22.30
N ASN A 103 2.48 -15.26 23.61
CA ASN A 103 2.11 -16.60 24.07
C ASN A 103 0.68 -16.97 23.69
N PHE A 104 -0.25 -16.01 23.80
CA PHE A 104 -1.63 -16.20 23.32
C PHE A 104 -1.67 -16.54 21.84
N VAL A 105 -0.95 -15.78 21.00
CA VAL A 105 -0.87 -16.02 19.55
C VAL A 105 -0.20 -17.37 19.25
N ALA A 106 0.89 -17.72 19.95
CA ALA A 106 1.53 -19.03 19.81
C ALA A 106 0.55 -20.18 20.09
N GLY A 107 -0.32 -20.01 21.09
CA GLY A 107 -1.39 -20.95 21.41
C GLY A 107 -2.42 -21.09 20.29
N LEU A 108 -2.85 -19.97 19.69
CA LEU A 108 -3.81 -19.97 18.56
C LEU A 108 -3.27 -20.72 17.33
N TYR A 109 -1.97 -20.58 17.03
CA TYR A 109 -1.32 -21.31 15.93
C TYR A 109 -0.84 -22.71 16.33
N GLY A 110 -1.00 -23.13 17.60
CA GLY A 110 -0.58 -24.45 18.08
C GLY A 110 0.95 -24.65 18.05
N LEU A 111 1.73 -23.57 18.18
CA LEU A 111 3.19 -23.63 18.11
C LEU A 111 3.77 -24.38 19.34
N ARG A 112 4.65 -25.33 19.08
CA ARG A 112 5.26 -26.14 20.15
C ARG A 112 6.76 -26.31 19.93
N PRO A 113 7.61 -26.04 20.92
CA PRO A 113 7.27 -25.42 22.21
C PRO A 113 7.01 -23.90 22.05
N ALA A 114 5.89 -23.42 22.58
CA ALA A 114 5.47 -22.00 22.47
C ALA A 114 6.55 -21.04 22.97
N ALA A 115 7.14 -21.34 24.14
CA ALA A 115 8.18 -20.51 24.73
C ALA A 115 9.39 -20.28 23.81
N ARG A 116 9.78 -21.27 23.01
CA ARG A 116 10.88 -21.13 22.06
C ARG A 116 10.49 -20.21 20.88
N ALA A 117 9.28 -20.36 20.36
CA ALA A 117 8.77 -19.50 19.29
C ALA A 117 8.68 -18.04 19.75
N VAL A 118 8.12 -17.81 20.97
CA VAL A 118 8.01 -16.47 21.55
C VAL A 118 9.39 -15.86 21.80
N ALA A 119 10.32 -16.60 22.42
CA ALA A 119 11.67 -16.10 22.68
C ALA A 119 12.43 -15.75 21.40
N GLY A 120 12.32 -16.58 20.35
CA GLY A 120 12.90 -16.31 19.03
C GLY A 120 12.32 -15.03 18.42
N THR A 121 11.00 -14.91 18.38
CA THR A 121 10.33 -13.74 17.80
C THR A 121 10.65 -12.45 18.56
N LEU A 122 10.73 -12.51 19.91
CA LEU A 122 11.16 -11.38 20.74
C LEU A 122 12.58 -10.92 20.39
N ALA A 123 13.49 -11.87 20.18
CA ALA A 123 14.87 -11.57 19.81
C ALA A 123 14.96 -10.98 18.40
N ASP A 124 14.32 -11.63 17.42
CA ASP A 124 14.35 -11.26 15.99
C ASP A 124 13.84 -9.82 15.76
N LEU A 125 12.83 -9.37 16.52
CA LEU A 125 12.24 -8.04 16.39
C LEU A 125 12.67 -7.05 17.47
N GLY A 126 13.70 -7.37 18.27
CA GLY A 126 14.25 -6.47 19.29
C GLY A 126 13.29 -6.14 20.43
N LEU A 127 12.36 -7.04 20.75
CA LEU A 127 11.35 -6.87 21.80
C LEU A 127 11.78 -7.43 23.16
N THR A 128 12.89 -8.15 23.24
CA THR A 128 13.35 -8.88 24.43
C THR A 128 13.44 -8.00 25.66
N ALA A 129 14.03 -6.81 25.56
CA ALA A 129 14.19 -5.88 26.69
C ALA A 129 12.85 -5.32 27.20
N ARG A 130 11.78 -5.43 26.42
CA ARG A 130 10.45 -4.88 26.71
C ARG A 130 9.40 -5.96 26.94
N ARG A 131 9.78 -7.24 26.97
CA ARG A 131 8.84 -8.37 27.00
C ARG A 131 7.79 -8.28 28.11
N GLY A 132 8.17 -7.74 29.29
CA GLY A 132 7.27 -7.53 30.43
C GLY A 132 6.48 -6.22 30.41
N GLN A 133 6.63 -5.38 29.38
CA GLN A 133 5.87 -4.13 29.26
C GLN A 133 4.45 -4.42 28.77
N LEU A 134 3.43 -3.77 29.38
CA LEU A 134 2.04 -3.86 28.95
C LEU A 134 1.88 -3.30 27.53
N ALA A 135 1.11 -3.99 26.71
CA ALA A 135 0.87 -3.59 25.32
C ALA A 135 0.16 -2.22 25.21
N GLY A 136 -0.71 -1.90 26.18
CA GLY A 136 -1.38 -0.60 26.24
C GLY A 136 -0.43 0.57 26.50
N ALA A 137 0.70 0.33 27.19
CA ALA A 137 1.71 1.36 27.49
C ALA A 137 2.76 1.56 26.38
N LEU A 138 2.63 0.86 25.25
CA LEU A 138 3.54 0.99 24.10
C LEU A 138 3.21 2.23 23.27
N SER A 139 4.27 2.87 22.74
CA SER A 139 4.08 3.86 21.67
C SER A 139 3.60 3.20 20.37
N GLY A 140 3.09 4.00 19.43
CA GLY A 140 2.58 3.50 18.15
C GLY A 140 3.57 2.59 17.42
N GLY A 141 4.83 2.99 17.31
CA GLY A 141 5.86 2.17 16.65
C GLY A 141 6.12 0.83 17.35
N TRP A 142 6.10 0.78 18.69
CA TRP A 142 6.23 -0.46 19.43
C TRP A 142 4.99 -1.36 19.33
N LYS A 143 3.79 -0.76 19.26
CA LYS A 143 2.54 -1.49 18.98
C LYS A 143 2.61 -2.15 17.58
N GLN A 144 3.11 -1.46 16.57
CA GLN A 144 3.29 -2.01 15.22
C GLN A 144 4.33 -3.14 15.21
N ARG A 145 5.43 -2.98 15.93
CA ARG A 145 6.46 -4.02 16.06
C ARG A 145 5.92 -5.28 16.74
N LEU A 146 5.10 -5.14 17.80
CA LEU A 146 4.40 -6.26 18.42
C LEU A 146 3.41 -6.92 17.44
N ALA A 147 2.65 -6.13 16.69
CA ALA A 147 1.70 -6.65 15.70
C ALA A 147 2.42 -7.44 14.59
N LEU A 148 3.54 -6.92 14.08
CA LEU A 148 4.38 -7.63 13.11
C LEU A 148 4.91 -8.94 13.70
N ALA A 149 5.43 -8.91 14.94
CA ALA A 149 5.94 -10.08 15.65
C ALA A 149 4.90 -11.21 15.70
N ALA A 150 3.68 -10.88 16.06
CA ALA A 150 2.58 -11.83 16.11
C ALA A 150 2.22 -12.41 14.74
N CYS A 151 2.31 -11.58 13.68
CA CYS A 151 1.98 -12.00 12.31
C CYS A 151 3.02 -12.92 11.70
N ILE A 152 4.31 -12.83 12.10
CA ILE A 152 5.39 -13.64 11.50
C ILE A 152 5.82 -14.84 12.36
N MET A 153 5.37 -14.95 13.61
CA MET A 153 5.80 -15.96 14.58
C MET A 153 5.59 -17.41 14.08
N HIS A 154 4.52 -17.66 13.35
CA HIS A 154 4.20 -18.97 12.78
C HIS A 154 4.90 -19.23 11.43
N ARG A 155 5.82 -18.34 11.03
CA ARG A 155 6.62 -18.41 9.79
C ARG A 155 5.76 -18.49 8.52
N PRO A 156 4.90 -17.52 8.28
CA PRO A 156 4.05 -17.50 7.10
C PRO A 156 4.89 -17.40 5.81
N ARG A 157 4.32 -17.82 4.70
CA ARG A 157 4.91 -17.64 3.37
C ARG A 157 4.47 -16.34 2.69
N LEU A 158 3.38 -15.75 3.17
CA LEU A 158 2.80 -14.49 2.69
C LEU A 158 2.41 -13.62 3.88
N LEU A 159 2.83 -12.37 3.87
CA LEU A 159 2.46 -11.36 4.85
C LEU A 159 1.54 -10.33 4.20
N LEU A 160 0.37 -10.14 4.79
CA LEU A 160 -0.63 -9.16 4.38
C LEU A 160 -0.70 -8.06 5.42
N LEU A 161 -0.39 -6.83 5.02
CA LEU A 161 -0.32 -5.66 5.89
C LEU A 161 -1.38 -4.65 5.48
N ASP A 162 -2.31 -4.34 6.36
CA ASP A 162 -3.39 -3.40 6.08
C ASP A 162 -3.12 -2.05 6.75
N GLU A 163 -2.56 -1.09 6.00
CA GLU A 163 -2.14 0.24 6.45
C GLU A 163 -1.26 0.18 7.72
N PRO A 164 -0.16 -0.57 7.71
CA PRO A 164 0.56 -0.96 8.93
C PRO A 164 1.21 0.20 9.67
N THR A 165 1.45 1.34 9.03
CA THR A 165 2.16 2.47 9.61
C THR A 165 1.29 3.72 9.74
N ALA A 166 -0.03 3.57 9.63
CA ALA A 166 -0.97 4.66 9.83
C ALA A 166 -0.85 5.23 11.25
N GLY A 167 -0.61 6.55 11.35
CA GLY A 167 -0.46 7.22 12.65
C GLY A 167 0.86 6.95 13.39
N VAL A 168 1.86 6.36 12.73
CA VAL A 168 3.20 6.11 13.26
C VAL A 168 4.14 7.25 12.89
N ASP A 169 5.03 7.62 13.81
CA ASP A 169 6.03 8.67 13.55
C ASP A 169 7.01 8.27 12.42
N PRO A 170 7.63 9.25 11.73
CA PRO A 170 8.47 8.97 10.56
C PRO A 170 9.67 8.04 10.84
N LYS A 171 10.25 8.10 12.06
CA LYS A 171 11.39 7.25 12.42
C LYS A 171 10.94 5.79 12.57
N ALA A 172 9.89 5.55 13.35
CA ALA A 172 9.35 4.20 13.55
C ALA A 172 8.80 3.61 12.25
N ARG A 173 8.21 4.45 11.35
CA ARG A 173 7.81 4.03 10.01
C ARG A 173 9.00 3.54 9.20
N ARG A 174 10.12 4.28 9.18
CA ARG A 174 11.35 3.85 8.49
C ARG A 174 11.85 2.51 9.02
N GLU A 175 11.98 2.37 10.35
CA GLU A 175 12.43 1.13 10.99
C GLU A 175 11.51 -0.06 10.66
N PHE A 176 10.19 0.17 10.57
CA PHE A 176 9.22 -0.85 10.17
C PHE A 176 9.46 -1.32 8.71
N TRP A 177 9.67 -0.38 7.80
CA TRP A 177 9.95 -0.70 6.41
C TRP A 177 11.30 -1.39 6.20
N ASP A 178 12.33 -1.01 6.96
CA ASP A 178 13.63 -1.69 6.95
C ASP A 178 13.46 -3.17 7.36
N GLU A 179 12.60 -3.44 8.34
CA GLU A 179 12.26 -4.80 8.75
C GLU A 179 11.48 -5.58 7.68
N ILE A 180 10.53 -4.95 7.00
CA ILE A 180 9.81 -5.57 5.87
C ILE A 180 10.77 -5.94 4.74
N HIS A 181 11.71 -5.07 4.40
CA HIS A 181 12.73 -5.35 3.38
C HIS A 181 13.65 -6.51 3.80
N ARG A 182 14.05 -6.57 5.07
CA ARG A 182 14.84 -7.68 5.61
C ARG A 182 14.10 -9.02 5.46
N LEU A 183 12.83 -9.06 5.87
CA LEU A 183 12.00 -10.27 5.77
C LEU A 183 11.77 -10.70 4.31
N ALA A 184 11.57 -9.75 3.40
CA ALA A 184 11.43 -10.04 1.97
C ALA A 184 12.73 -10.58 1.36
N ALA A 185 13.89 -10.06 1.77
CA ALA A 185 15.20 -10.59 1.36
C ALA A 185 15.42 -12.04 1.83
N GLU A 186 14.77 -12.47 2.91
CA GLU A 186 14.74 -13.84 3.41
C GLU A 186 13.71 -14.73 2.67
N GLY A 187 13.00 -14.17 1.69
CA GLY A 187 12.05 -14.89 0.83
C GLY A 187 10.57 -14.75 1.22
N LEU A 188 10.23 -13.95 2.23
CA LEU A 188 8.84 -13.67 2.58
C LEU A 188 8.18 -12.81 1.49
N THR A 189 7.03 -13.24 0.99
CA THR A 189 6.20 -12.40 0.10
C THR A 189 5.38 -11.43 0.92
N VAL A 190 5.27 -10.18 0.48
CA VAL A 190 4.53 -9.15 1.22
C VAL A 190 3.56 -8.42 0.30
N LEU A 191 2.31 -8.32 0.74
CA LEU A 191 1.32 -7.40 0.16
C LEU A 191 0.97 -6.35 1.22
N VAL A 192 1.28 -5.09 0.95
CA VAL A 192 1.03 -3.98 1.88
C VAL A 192 0.03 -2.99 1.29
N SER A 193 -1.10 -2.78 1.98
CA SER A 193 -1.99 -1.68 1.60
C SER A 193 -1.49 -0.37 2.23
N THR A 194 -1.54 0.68 1.44
CA THR A 194 -1.22 2.03 1.89
C THR A 194 -1.93 3.07 1.04
N HIS A 195 -2.05 4.27 1.57
CA HIS A 195 -2.44 5.47 0.84
C HIS A 195 -1.29 6.51 0.79
N TYR A 196 -0.11 6.17 1.34
CA TYR A 196 1.08 7.01 1.34
C TYR A 196 1.98 6.70 0.13
N MET A 197 2.38 7.75 -0.60
CA MET A 197 3.20 7.61 -1.82
C MET A 197 4.65 7.23 -1.50
N ASP A 198 5.20 7.77 -0.40
CA ASP A 198 6.54 7.43 0.09
C ASP A 198 6.68 5.96 0.48
N GLU A 199 5.59 5.30 0.88
CA GLU A 199 5.56 3.87 1.12
C GLU A 199 5.44 3.06 -0.18
N ALA A 200 4.66 3.57 -1.13
CA ALA A 200 4.54 2.96 -2.45
C ALA A 200 5.89 2.86 -3.17
N GLU A 201 6.70 3.90 -3.05
CA GLU A 201 8.05 3.96 -3.64
C GLU A 201 9.02 2.93 -3.03
N ARG A 202 8.70 2.37 -1.86
CA ARG A 202 9.47 1.30 -1.22
C ARG A 202 9.09 -0.09 -1.70
N CYS A 203 8.01 -0.23 -2.46
CA CYS A 203 7.54 -1.50 -3.00
C CYS A 203 8.27 -1.86 -4.31
N HIS A 204 8.46 -3.15 -4.57
CA HIS A 204 9.00 -3.62 -5.84
C HIS A 204 8.03 -3.35 -6.99
N ARG A 205 6.74 -3.55 -6.75
CA ARG A 205 5.65 -3.24 -7.67
C ARG A 205 4.47 -2.64 -6.93
N ILE A 206 3.68 -1.86 -7.65
CA ILE A 206 2.48 -1.23 -7.11
C ILE A 206 1.25 -1.65 -7.91
N ASN A 207 0.14 -1.79 -7.21
CA ASN A 207 -1.18 -2.08 -7.73
C ASN A 207 -2.12 -1.00 -7.22
N TYR A 208 -2.60 -0.12 -8.09
CA TYR A 208 -3.47 0.97 -7.70
C TYR A 208 -4.93 0.59 -7.90
N ILE A 209 -5.70 0.65 -6.82
CA ILE A 209 -7.13 0.37 -6.80
C ILE A 209 -7.93 1.66 -6.54
N ALA A 210 -8.95 1.89 -7.34
CA ALA A 210 -9.94 2.92 -7.12
C ALA A 210 -11.34 2.35 -7.40
N TYR A 211 -12.30 2.70 -6.55
CA TYR A 211 -13.71 2.29 -6.70
C TYR A 211 -13.89 0.77 -6.93
N GLY A 212 -13.13 -0.02 -6.19
CA GLY A 212 -13.21 -1.49 -6.27
C GLY A 212 -12.49 -2.13 -7.45
N LYS A 213 -11.88 -1.35 -8.35
CA LYS A 213 -11.21 -1.84 -9.58
C LYS A 213 -9.72 -1.57 -9.56
N LEU A 214 -8.95 -2.50 -10.14
CA LEU A 214 -7.53 -2.27 -10.39
C LEU A 214 -7.38 -1.32 -11.59
N VAL A 215 -6.80 -0.15 -11.36
CA VAL A 215 -6.65 0.91 -12.37
C VAL A 215 -5.32 0.81 -13.11
N THR A 216 -4.23 0.57 -12.38
CA THR A 216 -2.90 0.40 -12.95
C THR A 216 -2.04 -0.48 -12.07
N ARG A 217 -1.01 -1.08 -12.67
CA ARG A 217 -0.01 -1.90 -11.97
C ARG A 217 1.34 -1.83 -12.69
N GLY A 218 2.42 -2.00 -11.93
CA GLY A 218 3.77 -2.03 -12.46
C GLY A 218 4.79 -1.64 -11.40
N THR A 219 6.04 -1.48 -11.76
CA THR A 219 7.01 -0.74 -10.95
C THR A 219 6.62 0.73 -10.93
N VAL A 220 7.11 1.49 -9.96
CA VAL A 220 6.87 2.94 -9.90
C VAL A 220 7.24 3.61 -11.24
N ALA A 221 8.40 3.27 -11.79
CA ALA A 221 8.87 3.82 -13.06
C ALA A 221 7.97 3.45 -14.26
N GLU A 222 7.42 2.22 -14.28
CA GLU A 222 6.47 1.79 -15.32
C GLU A 222 5.15 2.56 -15.21
N VAL A 223 4.63 2.74 -14.00
CA VAL A 223 3.37 3.45 -13.76
C VAL A 223 3.49 4.93 -14.10
N VAL A 224 4.58 5.58 -13.69
CA VAL A 224 4.83 7.00 -14.00
C VAL A 224 4.97 7.20 -15.51
N ARG A 225 5.82 6.39 -16.18
CA ARG A 225 5.97 6.48 -17.66
C ARG A 225 4.67 6.17 -18.40
N GLY A 226 3.93 5.16 -17.94
CA GLY A 226 2.66 4.75 -18.56
C GLY A 226 1.56 5.79 -18.44
N ALA A 227 1.65 6.72 -17.49
CA ALA A 227 0.70 7.82 -17.35
C ALA A 227 0.80 8.85 -18.47
N GLY A 228 1.96 8.96 -19.14
CA GLY A 228 2.19 9.87 -20.25
C GLY A 228 2.02 11.34 -19.86
N LEU A 229 2.38 11.70 -18.64
CA LEU A 229 2.27 13.06 -18.13
C LEU A 229 3.57 13.84 -18.33
N THR A 230 3.44 15.13 -18.55
CA THR A 230 4.51 16.12 -18.50
C THR A 230 4.27 17.01 -17.30
N THR A 231 5.29 17.22 -16.48
CA THR A 231 5.24 18.10 -15.30
C THR A 231 6.16 19.31 -15.52
N LEU A 232 5.58 20.50 -15.39
CA LEU A 232 6.30 21.76 -15.44
C LEU A 232 6.18 22.45 -14.06
N VAL A 233 7.26 23.11 -13.66
CA VAL A 233 7.32 23.81 -12.37
C VAL A 233 7.52 25.29 -12.62
N LEU A 234 6.62 26.12 -12.08
CA LEU A 234 6.76 27.56 -12.03
C LEU A 234 7.22 28.00 -10.66
N GLN A 235 8.18 28.92 -10.60
CA GLN A 235 8.71 29.49 -9.38
C GLN A 235 8.84 31.00 -9.50
N GLY A 236 8.46 31.74 -8.48
CA GLY A 236 8.59 33.21 -8.44
C GLY A 236 7.45 33.87 -7.67
N PRO A 237 7.49 35.21 -7.55
CA PRO A 237 6.51 35.96 -6.77
C PRO A 237 5.09 35.90 -7.36
N GLY A 238 4.97 35.60 -8.65
CA GLY A 238 3.68 35.54 -9.38
C GLY A 238 2.99 34.18 -9.36
N THR A 239 3.44 33.18 -8.58
CA THR A 239 2.89 31.80 -8.60
C THR A 239 1.38 31.73 -8.32
N ASN A 240 0.85 32.56 -7.42
CA ASN A 240 -0.59 32.61 -7.13
C ASN A 240 -1.42 33.09 -8.33
N SER A 241 -0.95 34.15 -9.01
CA SER A 241 -1.59 34.65 -10.24
C SER A 241 -1.47 33.66 -11.39
N ALA A 242 -0.30 33.01 -11.51
CA ALA A 242 -0.06 31.96 -12.48
C ALA A 242 -1.00 30.76 -12.26
N ALA A 243 -1.24 30.35 -11.02
CA ALA A 243 -2.14 29.26 -10.69
C ALA A 243 -3.58 29.50 -11.13
N GLN A 244 -4.05 30.74 -11.03
CA GLN A 244 -5.39 31.13 -11.52
C GLN A 244 -5.44 31.18 -13.05
N ALA A 245 -4.41 31.77 -13.66
CA ALA A 245 -4.35 31.97 -15.10
C ALA A 245 -4.18 30.65 -15.90
N LEU A 246 -3.52 29.65 -15.31
CA LEU A 246 -3.28 28.36 -15.97
C LEU A 246 -4.50 27.44 -16.01
N ARG A 247 -5.46 27.62 -15.12
CA ARG A 247 -6.64 26.76 -15.06
C ARG A 247 -7.48 26.87 -16.32
N GLY A 248 -7.73 25.72 -16.96
CA GLY A 248 -8.55 25.62 -18.16
C GLY A 248 -7.83 26.01 -19.47
N LEU A 249 -6.52 26.32 -19.41
CA LEU A 249 -5.74 26.54 -20.63
C LEU A 249 -5.44 25.21 -21.34
N PRO A 250 -5.19 25.28 -22.66
CA PRO A 250 -4.87 24.08 -23.46
C PRO A 250 -3.67 23.32 -22.88
N GLY A 251 -3.80 22.00 -22.77
CA GLY A 251 -2.76 21.11 -22.27
C GLY A 251 -2.61 21.08 -20.75
N VAL A 252 -3.32 21.94 -19.99
CA VAL A 252 -3.29 21.98 -18.53
C VAL A 252 -4.38 21.07 -17.98
N ASP A 253 -3.99 19.90 -17.48
CA ASP A 253 -4.90 18.97 -16.80
C ASP A 253 -5.02 19.27 -15.31
N GLN A 254 -3.90 19.71 -14.67
CA GLN A 254 -3.84 19.97 -13.23
C GLN A 254 -2.88 21.12 -12.91
N VAL A 255 -3.22 21.87 -11.86
CA VAL A 255 -2.40 22.94 -11.29
C VAL A 255 -2.38 22.76 -9.77
N ALA A 256 -1.20 22.46 -9.21
CA ALA A 256 -1.01 22.16 -7.79
C ALA A 256 0.07 23.07 -7.17
N PRO A 257 -0.24 23.88 -6.15
CA PRO A 257 0.77 24.60 -5.36
C PRO A 257 1.62 23.59 -4.55
N TYR A 258 2.95 23.77 -4.58
CA TYR A 258 3.89 22.93 -3.84
C TYR A 258 4.91 23.82 -3.11
N GLY A 259 4.58 24.22 -1.87
CA GLY A 259 5.38 25.19 -1.13
C GLY A 259 5.49 26.54 -1.87
N ALA A 260 6.70 26.93 -2.28
CA ALA A 260 6.95 28.15 -3.05
C ALA A 260 6.88 27.95 -4.57
N THR A 261 6.55 26.75 -5.04
CA THR A 261 6.49 26.40 -6.46
C THR A 261 5.06 26.01 -6.86
N LEU A 262 4.80 26.04 -8.16
CA LEU A 262 3.54 25.62 -8.74
C LEU A 262 3.82 24.51 -9.75
N HIS A 263 3.29 23.34 -9.51
CA HIS A 263 3.35 22.22 -10.43
C HIS A 263 2.18 22.30 -11.41
N VAL A 264 2.48 22.20 -12.68
CA VAL A 264 1.50 22.23 -13.79
C VAL A 264 1.69 20.95 -14.61
N ILE A 265 0.64 20.18 -14.71
CA ILE A 265 0.70 18.81 -15.21
C ILE A 265 -0.30 18.64 -16.36
N GLY A 266 0.11 17.93 -17.39
CA GLY A 266 -0.77 17.63 -18.52
C GLY A 266 -0.21 16.54 -19.42
N ARG A 267 -1.09 16.01 -20.27
CA ARG A 267 -0.73 14.95 -21.24
C ARG A 267 -0.24 15.51 -22.56
N ASP A 268 -0.84 16.59 -23.02
CA ASP A 268 -0.34 17.28 -24.19
C ASP A 268 0.82 18.19 -23.77
N GLY A 269 2.03 17.63 -23.73
CA GLY A 269 3.21 18.36 -23.34
C GLY A 269 3.54 19.56 -24.23
N ALA A 270 3.13 19.58 -25.50
CA ALA A 270 3.36 20.70 -26.39
C ALA A 270 2.43 21.88 -26.04
N ALA A 271 1.13 21.62 -25.91
CA ALA A 271 0.15 22.63 -25.50
C ALA A 271 0.43 23.12 -24.07
N LEU A 272 0.82 22.20 -23.15
CA LEU A 272 1.19 22.53 -21.77
C LEU A 272 2.36 23.50 -21.72
N ARG A 273 3.46 23.21 -22.44
CA ARG A 273 4.64 24.10 -22.49
C ARG A 273 4.28 25.48 -23.05
N GLN A 274 3.46 25.54 -24.11
CA GLN A 274 3.04 26.82 -24.70
C GLN A 274 2.23 27.65 -23.69
N SER A 275 1.23 27.05 -23.06
CA SER A 275 0.38 27.72 -22.04
C SER A 275 1.19 28.19 -20.85
N ALA A 276 2.05 27.30 -20.29
CA ALA A 276 2.88 27.59 -19.14
C ALA A 276 3.92 28.68 -19.41
N THR A 277 4.55 28.68 -20.60
CA THR A 277 5.53 29.72 -21.01
C THR A 277 4.86 31.09 -21.10
N THR A 278 3.68 31.17 -21.71
CA THR A 278 2.91 32.42 -21.81
C THR A 278 2.59 33.00 -20.45
N VAL A 279 2.06 32.17 -19.53
CA VAL A 279 1.70 32.58 -18.18
C VAL A 279 2.93 32.92 -17.35
N ALA A 280 4.00 32.13 -17.41
CA ALA A 280 5.24 32.40 -16.68
C ALA A 280 5.83 33.77 -17.05
N SER A 281 5.85 34.11 -18.35
CA SER A 281 6.31 35.41 -18.83
C SER A 281 5.43 36.57 -18.33
N ALA A 282 4.10 36.39 -18.30
CA ALA A 282 3.16 37.40 -17.85
C ALA A 282 3.19 37.63 -16.34
N THR A 283 3.56 36.60 -15.56
CA THR A 283 3.53 36.64 -14.08
C THR A 283 4.92 36.79 -13.44
N GLY A 284 5.98 36.88 -14.27
CA GLY A 284 7.35 36.99 -13.77
C GLY A 284 7.87 35.73 -13.08
N CYS A 285 7.29 34.57 -13.43
CA CYS A 285 7.75 33.28 -12.93
C CYS A 285 8.81 32.66 -13.85
N THR A 286 9.74 31.92 -13.27
CA THR A 286 10.63 31.01 -13.99
C THR A 286 9.93 29.68 -14.24
N LEU A 287 10.16 29.09 -15.42
CA LEU A 287 9.58 27.81 -15.81
C LEU A 287 10.70 26.78 -15.98
N THR A 288 10.54 25.62 -15.36
CA THR A 288 11.45 24.46 -15.50
C THR A 288 10.62 23.19 -15.73
N GLU A 289 11.20 22.21 -16.42
CA GLU A 289 10.61 20.87 -16.54
C GLU A 289 11.10 20.02 -15.37
N ALA A 290 10.22 19.19 -14.81
CA ALA A 290 10.54 18.30 -13.72
C ALA A 290 10.02 16.88 -14.04
N ASP A 291 10.61 15.90 -13.34
CA ASP A 291 10.10 14.53 -13.40
C ASP A 291 8.70 14.46 -12.78
N THR A 292 7.80 13.77 -13.47
CA THR A 292 6.45 13.51 -12.94
C THR A 292 6.53 12.61 -11.72
N SER A 293 5.92 13.03 -10.62
CA SER A 293 5.86 12.25 -9.39
C SER A 293 4.77 11.17 -9.44
N LEU A 294 4.89 10.16 -8.59
CA LEU A 294 3.85 9.15 -8.41
C LEU A 294 2.55 9.79 -7.89
N GLU A 295 2.64 10.81 -7.05
CA GLU A 295 1.50 11.57 -6.52
C GLU A 295 0.74 12.27 -7.65
N ASP A 296 1.43 12.91 -8.59
CA ASP A 296 0.83 13.56 -9.76
C ASP A 296 0.02 12.58 -10.59
N VAL A 297 0.57 11.36 -10.80
CA VAL A 297 -0.11 10.28 -11.52
C VAL A 297 -1.40 9.87 -10.82
N PHE A 298 -1.36 9.69 -9.51
CA PHE A 298 -2.53 9.24 -8.77
C PHE A 298 -3.63 10.29 -8.65
N ILE A 299 -3.29 11.56 -8.48
CA ILE A 299 -4.28 12.65 -8.50
C ILE A 299 -4.99 12.68 -9.86
N GLN A 300 -4.23 12.50 -10.95
CA GLN A 300 -4.77 12.43 -12.30
C GLN A 300 -5.70 11.20 -12.50
N LEU A 301 -5.31 10.03 -11.95
CA LEU A 301 -6.11 8.81 -12.02
C LEU A 301 -7.40 8.91 -11.20
N MET A 302 -7.35 9.54 -10.01
CA MET A 302 -8.52 9.77 -9.17
C MET A 302 -9.54 10.71 -9.84
N GLY A 303 -9.08 11.78 -10.50
CA GLY A 303 -9.97 12.74 -11.19
C GLY A 303 -10.75 12.14 -12.36
N ARG A 304 -10.36 10.96 -12.86
CA ARG A 304 -11.01 10.24 -13.97
C ARG A 304 -11.89 9.08 -13.56
N SER A 305 -11.68 8.58 -12.38
CA SER A 305 -12.45 7.45 -11.85
C SER A 305 -13.84 7.95 -11.43
N GLN A 306 -14.90 7.39 -12.01
CA GLN A 306 -16.27 7.68 -11.59
C GLN A 306 -16.51 7.12 -10.19
N ASP A 307 -17.05 7.94 -9.31
CA ASP A 307 -17.44 7.51 -7.97
C ASP A 307 -18.61 6.53 -8.04
N ASN A 308 -18.38 5.27 -7.68
CA ASN A 308 -19.42 4.24 -7.57
C ASN A 308 -20.24 4.37 -6.28
N MET A 309 -20.01 5.43 -5.50
CA MET A 309 -20.69 5.71 -4.22
C MET A 309 -21.77 6.78 -4.33
N ALA A 310 -22.00 7.31 -5.54
CA ALA A 310 -23.08 8.27 -5.83
C ALA A 310 -24.40 7.57 -6.19
#